data_52456c0d93e3e51b30ce6ab7df7dd145
#
_entry.id   52456c0d93e3e51b30ce6ab7df7dd145
#
_cell.length_a   1.000
_cell.length_b   1.000
_cell.length_c   1.000
_cell.angle_alpha   90.00
_cell.angle_beta   90.00
_cell.angle_gamma   90.00
#
_symmetry.space_group_name_H-M   'P 1'
#
loop_
_entity.id
_entity.type
_entity.pdbx_description
1 polymer ?
#
loop_
_entity_poly.entity_id
_entity_poly.type
_entity_poly.pdbx_seq_one_letter_code
_entity_poly.pdbx_strand_id
1 'polypeptide(L)'
;HWTLLREALVDEGYQAEVLTTTGPEIAQEGLKYVHNDTCYPALLVIGQFICALKSGKYDLQHTALLITQTGGGCRASNYIHLLRKALVKAGFGNVPVASLNFSGLEKDSGFSLTVPLLRKVVSAVFYGDELMCLANQVRPYEQTPGAADAVVARWLRVLTAQYDDRRGVTKRDMRRNFAAIAADFAAVPVHWCPRVKVGVVGEIYVKYAALGNNGLEAFLAGEGCEVNVPGLMGFVQYLSLIHISEPTRRSYI
;
A
#
# COMPACT_ATOMS: atom_id res chain seq x y z
N HIS A 1 -5.68 2.30 2.17
CA HIS A 1 -5.34 1.24 1.21
C HIS A 1 -5.08 -0.08 1.91
N TRP A 2 -4.09 -0.16 2.79
CA TRP A 2 -3.57 -1.41 3.35
C TRP A 2 -4.61 -2.21 4.12
N THR A 3 -5.47 -1.54 4.89
CA THR A 3 -6.58 -2.19 5.60
C THR A 3 -7.51 -2.93 4.64
N LEU A 4 -7.97 -2.28 3.57
CA LEU A 4 -8.87 -2.89 2.59
C LEU A 4 -8.18 -4.01 1.79
N LEU A 5 -6.89 -3.86 1.49
CA LEU A 5 -6.11 -4.92 0.83
C LEU A 5 -5.95 -6.14 1.74
N ARG A 6 -5.71 -5.92 3.03
CA ARG A 6 -5.69 -6.99 4.03
C ARG A 6 -7.05 -7.71 4.10
N GLU A 7 -8.14 -6.95 4.20
CA GLU A 7 -9.49 -7.53 4.28
C GLU A 7 -9.85 -8.32 3.00
N ALA A 8 -9.41 -7.86 1.84
CA ALA A 8 -9.59 -8.62 0.60
C ALA A 8 -8.91 -10.00 0.63
N LEU A 9 -7.77 -10.12 1.31
CA LEU A 9 -7.08 -11.40 1.52
C LEU A 9 -7.76 -12.24 2.60
N VAL A 10 -8.19 -11.61 3.70
CA VAL A 10 -8.86 -12.29 4.81
C VAL A 10 -10.18 -12.91 4.36
N ASP A 11 -10.97 -12.21 3.54
CA ASP A 11 -12.22 -12.71 2.98
C ASP A 11 -12.03 -13.91 2.00
N GLU A 12 -10.84 -14.06 1.44
CA GLU A 12 -10.47 -15.25 0.64
C GLU A 12 -9.86 -16.39 1.50
N GLY A 13 -9.90 -16.25 2.82
CA GLY A 13 -9.48 -17.29 3.78
C GLY A 13 -8.01 -17.21 4.21
N TYR A 14 -7.27 -16.17 3.84
CA TYR A 14 -5.90 -15.97 4.30
C TYR A 14 -5.86 -15.26 5.65
N GLN A 15 -4.96 -15.67 6.54
CA GLN A 15 -4.63 -14.89 7.75
C GLN A 15 -3.58 -13.85 7.38
N ALA A 16 -4.03 -12.69 6.89
CA ALA A 16 -3.15 -11.63 6.43
C ALA A 16 -2.91 -10.57 7.51
N GLU A 17 -1.66 -10.20 7.71
CA GLU A 17 -1.25 -9.09 8.56
C GLU A 17 -0.39 -8.10 7.77
N VAL A 18 -0.66 -6.81 7.93
CA VAL A 18 0.16 -5.73 7.38
C VAL A 18 1.16 -5.29 8.43
N LEU A 19 2.44 -5.34 8.10
CA LEU A 19 3.48 -4.86 9.00
C LEU A 19 3.46 -3.33 9.06
N THR A 20 3.25 -2.79 10.25
CA THR A 20 3.18 -1.35 10.52
C THR A 20 4.34 -0.87 11.40
N THR A 21 5.29 -1.74 11.70
CA THR A 21 6.48 -1.39 12.50
C THR A 21 7.31 -0.31 11.82
N THR A 22 7.77 0.65 12.59
CA THR A 22 8.62 1.76 12.17
C THR A 22 9.80 1.85 13.12
N GLY A 23 10.87 2.51 12.74
CA GLY A 23 12.02 2.75 13.59
C GLY A 23 13.36 2.54 12.87
N PRO A 24 14.44 3.13 13.39
CA PRO A 24 15.78 3.04 12.80
C PRO A 24 16.35 1.61 12.84
N GLU A 25 15.89 0.77 13.78
CA GLU A 25 16.30 -0.64 13.90
C GLU A 25 15.97 -1.45 12.65
N ILE A 26 14.91 -1.09 11.93
CA ILE A 26 14.52 -1.76 10.68
C ILE A 26 15.59 -1.55 9.60
N ALA A 27 16.07 -0.32 9.44
CA ALA A 27 17.14 -0.02 8.50
C ALA A 27 18.45 -0.71 8.91
N GLN A 28 18.78 -0.68 10.20
CA GLN A 28 19.97 -1.34 10.74
C GLN A 28 19.90 -2.86 10.53
N GLU A 29 18.73 -3.46 10.73
CA GLU A 29 18.53 -4.89 10.48
C GLU A 29 18.65 -5.22 9.00
N GLY A 30 18.07 -4.42 8.12
CA GLY A 30 18.18 -4.60 6.67
C GLY A 30 19.63 -4.56 6.18
N LEU A 31 20.44 -3.63 6.69
CA LEU A 31 21.87 -3.47 6.33
C LEU A 31 22.72 -4.71 6.66
N LYS A 32 22.31 -5.55 7.60
CA LYS A 32 23.05 -6.80 7.90
C LYS A 32 22.96 -7.85 6.79
N TYR A 33 21.92 -7.80 5.97
CA TYR A 33 21.56 -8.88 5.03
C TYR A 33 21.57 -8.44 3.58
N VAL A 34 21.41 -7.15 3.29
CA VAL A 34 21.51 -6.60 1.94
C VAL A 34 22.64 -5.59 1.84
N HIS A 35 23.15 -5.41 0.62
CA HIS A 35 24.23 -4.46 0.38
C HIS A 35 23.72 -3.02 0.51
N ASN A 36 24.57 -2.11 1.00
CA ASN A 36 24.22 -0.69 1.19
C ASN A 36 23.93 0.06 -0.12
N ASP A 37 24.41 -0.44 -1.27
CA ASP A 37 24.10 0.10 -2.60
C ASP A 37 22.69 -0.33 -3.09
N THR A 38 21.99 -1.14 -2.30
CA THR A 38 20.62 -1.55 -2.62
C THR A 38 19.69 -0.35 -2.46
N CYS A 39 18.67 -0.29 -3.32
CA CYS A 39 17.59 0.68 -3.23
C CYS A 39 17.03 0.75 -1.80
N TYR A 40 16.94 1.96 -1.23
CA TYR A 40 16.53 2.16 0.17
C TYR A 40 15.20 1.50 0.53
N PRO A 41 14.13 1.55 -0.30
CA PRO A 41 12.90 0.80 -0.04
C PRO A 41 13.12 -0.71 0.12
N ALA A 42 14.00 -1.32 -0.69
CA ALA A 42 14.29 -2.76 -0.55
C ALA A 42 14.94 -3.08 0.79
N LEU A 43 15.88 -2.23 1.22
CA LEU A 43 16.53 -2.37 2.52
C LEU A 43 15.52 -2.31 3.67
N LEU A 44 14.61 -1.34 3.64
CA LEU A 44 13.57 -1.17 4.67
C LEU A 44 12.58 -2.33 4.68
N VAL A 45 12.06 -2.73 3.52
CA VAL A 45 11.10 -3.85 3.41
C VAL A 45 11.72 -5.16 3.90
N ILE A 46 12.95 -5.46 3.50
CA ILE A 46 13.67 -6.66 3.92
C ILE A 46 13.96 -6.61 5.43
N GLY A 47 14.41 -5.48 5.94
CA GLY A 47 14.63 -5.29 7.37
C GLY A 47 13.36 -5.47 8.18
N GLN A 48 12.24 -4.92 7.72
CA GLN A 48 10.94 -5.05 8.38
C GLN A 48 10.47 -6.50 8.44
N PHE A 49 10.59 -7.27 7.35
CA PHE A 49 10.27 -8.71 7.36
C PHE A 49 11.15 -9.48 8.32
N ILE A 50 12.45 -9.24 8.32
CA ILE A 50 13.38 -9.95 9.20
C ILE A 50 13.13 -9.59 10.67
N CYS A 51 12.87 -8.32 10.99
CA CYS A 51 12.48 -7.91 12.34
C CYS A 51 11.18 -8.61 12.79
N ALA A 52 10.19 -8.70 11.90
CA ALA A 52 8.94 -9.40 12.20
C ALA A 52 9.18 -10.89 12.49
N LEU A 53 9.95 -11.59 11.66
CA LEU A 53 10.26 -13.01 11.88
C LEU A 53 11.08 -13.24 13.17
N LYS A 54 11.99 -12.33 13.51
CA LYS A 54 12.79 -12.39 14.74
C LYS A 54 12.00 -12.08 16.00
N SER A 55 10.85 -11.44 15.88
CA SER A 55 10.03 -11.04 17.06
C SER A 55 9.49 -12.21 17.87
N GLY A 56 9.48 -13.42 17.31
CA GLY A 56 8.89 -14.62 17.93
C GLY A 56 7.35 -14.62 17.93
N LYS A 57 6.72 -13.60 17.34
CA LYS A 57 5.24 -13.47 17.25
C LYS A 57 4.62 -14.50 16.30
N TYR A 58 5.37 -14.94 15.30
CA TYR A 58 4.84 -15.72 14.18
C TYR A 58 5.33 -17.16 14.24
N ASP A 59 4.42 -18.11 13.96
CA ASP A 59 4.79 -19.50 13.72
C ASP A 59 5.41 -19.63 12.33
N LEU A 60 6.73 -19.83 12.28
CA LEU A 60 7.50 -19.87 11.04
C LEU A 60 7.13 -21.03 10.12
N GLN A 61 6.50 -22.09 10.65
CA GLN A 61 6.04 -23.23 9.84
C GLN A 61 4.76 -22.92 9.06
N HIS A 62 3.95 -21.96 9.57
CA HIS A 62 2.67 -21.55 8.99
C HIS A 62 2.67 -20.10 8.51
N THR A 63 3.84 -19.49 8.36
CA THR A 63 4.00 -18.11 7.92
C THR A 63 4.60 -18.05 6.51
N ALA A 64 4.02 -17.21 5.66
CA ALA A 64 4.57 -16.84 4.35
C ALA A 64 4.69 -15.31 4.25
N LEU A 65 5.67 -14.83 3.51
CA LEU A 65 5.83 -13.41 3.23
C LEU A 65 5.21 -13.08 1.87
N LEU A 66 4.42 -12.01 1.83
CA LEU A 66 3.82 -11.51 0.59
C LEU A 66 4.45 -10.17 0.22
N ILE A 67 5.00 -10.08 -0.99
CA ILE A 67 5.60 -8.86 -1.51
C ILE A 67 5.09 -8.57 -2.92
N THR A 68 4.96 -7.30 -3.27
CA THR A 68 4.61 -6.88 -4.63
C THR A 68 5.87 -6.60 -5.45
N GLN A 69 5.80 -6.87 -6.74
CA GLN A 69 6.86 -6.55 -7.70
C GLN A 69 6.29 -5.73 -8.86
N THR A 70 7.08 -4.81 -9.39
CA THR A 70 6.64 -3.95 -10.50
C THR A 70 6.82 -4.59 -11.88
N GLY A 71 7.62 -5.65 -12.01
CA GLY A 71 7.83 -6.36 -13.27
C GLY A 71 8.30 -5.44 -14.40
N GLY A 72 9.55 -4.98 -14.38
CA GLY A 72 10.08 -4.09 -15.40
C GLY A 72 11.57 -3.81 -15.22
N GLY A 73 12.11 -2.78 -15.88
CA GLY A 73 13.51 -2.38 -15.75
C GLY A 73 13.90 -1.74 -14.41
N CYS A 74 12.96 -1.63 -13.48
CA CYS A 74 13.22 -1.12 -12.13
C CYS A 74 13.90 -2.18 -11.25
N ARG A 75 14.78 -1.76 -10.34
CA ARG A 75 15.40 -2.65 -9.34
C ARG A 75 14.38 -3.31 -8.42
N ALA A 76 13.17 -2.75 -8.29
CA ALA A 76 12.05 -3.34 -7.55
C ALA A 76 11.64 -4.72 -8.08
N SER A 77 11.88 -5.03 -9.34
CA SER A 77 11.67 -6.38 -9.89
C SER A 77 12.58 -7.44 -9.28
N ASN A 78 13.63 -7.04 -8.57
CA ASN A 78 14.61 -7.92 -7.93
C ASN A 78 14.41 -8.09 -6.41
N TYR A 79 13.40 -7.43 -5.83
CA TYR A 79 13.19 -7.47 -4.37
C TYR A 79 12.96 -8.89 -3.84
N ILE A 80 12.26 -9.74 -4.57
CA ILE A 80 12.01 -11.11 -4.14
C ILE A 80 13.31 -11.92 -4.02
N HIS A 81 14.21 -11.77 -4.98
CA HIS A 81 15.49 -12.48 -4.96
C HIS A 81 16.40 -11.98 -3.83
N LEU A 82 16.40 -10.65 -3.61
CA LEU A 82 17.12 -10.05 -2.50
C LEU A 82 16.56 -10.50 -1.15
N LEU A 83 15.23 -10.54 -1.01
CA LEU A 83 14.55 -11.00 0.19
C LEU A 83 14.87 -12.47 0.47
N ARG A 84 14.72 -13.35 -0.51
CA ARG A 84 15.07 -14.77 -0.36
C ARG A 84 16.52 -14.97 0.07
N LYS A 85 17.46 -14.26 -0.54
CA LYS A 85 18.87 -14.29 -0.16
C LYS A 85 19.10 -13.79 1.26
N ALA A 86 18.42 -12.72 1.65
CA ALA A 86 18.49 -12.16 3.00
C ALA A 86 17.91 -13.12 4.04
N LEU A 87 16.79 -13.77 3.74
CA LEU A 87 16.17 -14.79 4.62
C LEU A 87 17.11 -15.97 4.87
N VAL A 88 17.76 -16.49 3.84
CA VAL A 88 18.75 -17.56 4.00
C VAL A 88 19.89 -17.13 4.93
N LYS A 89 20.44 -15.92 4.73
CA LYS A 89 21.49 -15.36 5.60
C LYS A 89 21.02 -15.15 7.04
N ALA A 90 19.74 -14.81 7.23
CA ALA A 90 19.15 -14.57 8.55
C ALA A 90 18.70 -15.83 9.27
N GLY A 91 18.81 -17.02 8.64
CA GLY A 91 18.37 -18.29 9.20
C GLY A 91 16.89 -18.62 8.97
N PHE A 92 16.20 -17.87 8.10
CA PHE A 92 14.77 -18.05 7.78
C PHE A 92 14.55 -18.57 6.35
N GLY A 93 15.49 -19.28 5.77
CA GLY A 93 15.42 -19.76 4.38
C GLY A 93 14.23 -20.67 4.08
N ASN A 94 13.62 -21.27 5.10
CA ASN A 94 12.43 -22.11 4.98
C ASN A 94 11.11 -21.34 4.90
N VAL A 95 11.12 -20.03 5.19
CA VAL A 95 9.91 -19.19 5.12
C VAL A 95 9.60 -18.89 3.66
N PRO A 96 8.43 -19.30 3.14
CA PRO A 96 8.09 -19.06 1.75
C PRO A 96 7.85 -17.57 1.47
N VAL A 97 8.22 -17.15 0.26
CA VAL A 97 7.97 -15.78 -0.21
C VAL A 97 7.11 -15.85 -1.46
N ALA A 98 5.90 -15.34 -1.37
CA ALA A 98 4.99 -15.16 -2.49
C ALA A 98 5.14 -13.77 -3.08
N SER A 99 5.10 -13.67 -4.41
CA SER A 99 5.18 -12.40 -5.13
C SER A 99 3.92 -12.17 -5.93
N LEU A 100 3.31 -11.00 -5.72
CA LEU A 100 2.28 -10.46 -6.61
C LEU A 100 2.98 -9.58 -7.64
N ASN A 101 3.03 -10.02 -8.89
CA ASN A 101 3.51 -9.21 -9.99
C ASN A 101 2.43 -9.06 -11.08
N PHE A 102 2.51 -8.00 -11.89
CA PHE A 102 1.58 -7.75 -12.99
C PHE A 102 1.70 -8.76 -14.13
N SER A 103 2.77 -9.55 -14.17
CA SER A 103 3.01 -10.59 -15.18
C SER A 103 2.44 -11.96 -14.80
N GLY A 104 1.82 -12.07 -13.62
CA GLY A 104 1.28 -13.32 -13.06
C GLY A 104 1.99 -13.75 -11.79
N LEU A 105 1.44 -14.79 -11.15
CA LEU A 105 2.05 -15.40 -9.97
C LEU A 105 3.20 -16.31 -10.37
N GLU A 106 4.23 -16.37 -9.54
CA GLU A 106 5.23 -17.43 -9.66
C GLU A 106 4.55 -18.81 -9.56
N LYS A 107 4.97 -19.74 -10.40
CA LYS A 107 4.55 -21.13 -10.28
C LYS A 107 4.98 -21.62 -8.89
N ASP A 108 4.09 -22.32 -8.19
CA ASP A 108 4.34 -22.91 -6.87
C ASP A 108 4.45 -21.92 -5.69
N SER A 109 3.89 -20.71 -5.80
CA SER A 109 3.89 -19.74 -4.69
C SER A 109 2.95 -20.11 -3.53
N GLY A 110 2.09 -21.12 -3.68
CA GLY A 110 1.05 -21.46 -2.70
C GLY A 110 -0.08 -20.40 -2.58
N PHE A 111 -0.01 -19.34 -3.38
CA PHE A 111 -0.99 -18.25 -3.42
C PHE A 111 -1.72 -18.26 -4.76
N SER A 112 -3.05 -18.23 -4.75
CA SER A 112 -3.86 -18.20 -5.96
C SER A 112 -4.56 -16.84 -6.11
N LEU A 113 -4.30 -16.17 -7.23
CA LEU A 113 -4.99 -14.94 -7.59
C LEU A 113 -6.30 -15.27 -8.31
N THR A 114 -7.40 -15.30 -7.55
CA THR A 114 -8.73 -15.53 -8.12
C THR A 114 -9.31 -14.26 -8.72
N VAL A 115 -10.26 -14.39 -9.65
CA VAL A 115 -10.97 -13.22 -10.21
C VAL A 115 -11.71 -12.42 -9.13
N PRO A 116 -12.39 -13.04 -8.14
CA PRO A 116 -12.95 -12.33 -7.01
C PRO A 116 -11.90 -11.52 -6.23
N LEU A 117 -10.78 -12.12 -5.87
CA LEU A 117 -9.69 -11.44 -5.17
C LEU A 117 -9.15 -10.25 -5.98
N LEU A 118 -8.90 -10.44 -7.28
CA LEU A 118 -8.44 -9.35 -8.15
C LEU A 118 -9.42 -8.17 -8.16
N ARG A 119 -10.71 -8.43 -8.25
CA ARG A 119 -11.73 -7.37 -8.18
C ARG A 119 -11.73 -6.63 -6.85
N LYS A 120 -11.58 -7.34 -5.72
CA LYS A 120 -11.46 -6.73 -4.39
C LYS A 120 -10.20 -5.89 -4.28
N VAL A 121 -9.05 -6.41 -4.72
CA VAL A 121 -7.77 -5.67 -4.71
C VAL A 121 -7.87 -4.38 -5.52
N VAL A 122 -8.41 -4.44 -6.73
CA VAL A 122 -8.60 -3.24 -7.57
C VAL A 122 -9.55 -2.25 -6.90
N SER A 123 -10.70 -2.71 -6.39
CA SER A 123 -11.64 -1.82 -5.70
C SER A 123 -11.04 -1.22 -4.42
N ALA A 124 -10.24 -1.98 -3.67
CA ALA A 124 -9.55 -1.51 -2.46
C ALA A 124 -8.57 -0.37 -2.74
N VAL A 125 -7.87 -0.42 -3.89
CA VAL A 125 -6.98 0.68 -4.31
C VAL A 125 -7.80 1.93 -4.62
N PHE A 126 -8.87 1.83 -5.38
CA PHE A 126 -9.73 2.97 -5.71
C PHE A 126 -10.39 3.60 -4.48
N TYR A 127 -10.96 2.78 -3.59
CA TYR A 127 -11.54 3.29 -2.33
C TYR A 127 -10.48 3.90 -1.41
N GLY A 128 -9.31 3.29 -1.35
CA GLY A 128 -8.19 3.82 -0.58
C GLY A 128 -7.71 5.17 -1.10
N ASP A 129 -7.63 5.36 -2.41
CA ASP A 129 -7.28 6.63 -3.05
C ASP A 129 -8.31 7.72 -2.71
N GLU A 130 -9.61 7.41 -2.85
CA GLU A 130 -10.69 8.35 -2.57
C GLU A 130 -10.70 8.77 -1.09
N LEU A 131 -10.67 7.80 -0.17
CA LEU A 131 -10.66 8.07 1.27
C LEU A 131 -9.43 8.89 1.69
N MET A 132 -8.26 8.58 1.16
CA MET A 132 -7.03 9.32 1.43
C MET A 132 -7.12 10.75 0.91
N CYS A 133 -7.55 10.91 -0.35
CA CYS A 133 -7.64 12.22 -1.00
C CYS A 133 -8.61 13.14 -0.25
N LEU A 134 -9.84 12.69 0.03
CA LEU A 134 -10.84 13.48 0.72
C LEU A 134 -10.49 13.76 2.18
N ALA A 135 -9.92 12.78 2.89
CA ALA A 135 -9.45 13.01 4.25
C ALA A 135 -8.35 14.07 4.30
N ASN A 136 -7.38 14.02 3.40
CA ASN A 136 -6.29 15.01 3.35
C ASN A 136 -6.78 16.42 2.98
N GLN A 137 -7.86 16.55 2.19
CA GLN A 137 -8.49 17.82 1.86
C GLN A 137 -9.32 18.40 3.02
N VAL A 138 -10.00 17.56 3.80
CA VAL A 138 -10.92 18.01 4.86
C VAL A 138 -10.20 18.24 6.18
N ARG A 139 -9.27 17.38 6.54
CA ARG A 139 -8.57 17.35 7.83
C ARG A 139 -8.00 18.71 8.31
N PRO A 140 -7.36 19.54 7.45
CA PRO A 140 -6.83 20.84 7.89
C PRO A 140 -7.91 21.86 8.25
N TYR A 141 -9.15 21.64 7.84
CA TYR A 141 -10.27 22.57 7.97
C TYR A 141 -11.36 22.09 8.93
N GLU A 142 -11.31 20.85 9.43
CA GLU A 142 -12.33 20.29 10.31
C GLU A 142 -12.47 21.10 11.61
N GLN A 143 -13.71 21.35 12.03
CA GLN A 143 -13.99 22.06 13.28
C GLN A 143 -13.76 21.18 14.51
N THR A 144 -14.00 19.88 14.35
CA THR A 144 -13.77 18.89 15.40
C THR A 144 -12.60 18.01 14.97
N PRO A 145 -11.44 18.08 15.65
CA PRO A 145 -10.29 17.25 15.31
C PRO A 145 -10.64 15.76 15.27
N GLY A 146 -10.24 15.08 14.18
CA GLY A 146 -10.50 13.66 13.95
C GLY A 146 -11.86 13.36 13.29
N ALA A 147 -12.67 14.35 12.93
CA ALA A 147 -13.94 14.12 12.24
C ALA A 147 -13.73 13.45 10.87
N ALA A 148 -12.75 13.90 10.09
CA ALA A 148 -12.40 13.29 8.83
C ALA A 148 -11.92 11.84 9.01
N ASP A 149 -11.11 11.57 10.03
CA ASP A 149 -10.62 10.22 10.35
C ASP A 149 -11.75 9.29 10.80
N ALA A 150 -12.76 9.81 11.50
CA ALA A 150 -13.96 9.07 11.86
C ALA A 150 -14.75 8.63 10.62
N VAL A 151 -14.86 9.49 9.59
CA VAL A 151 -15.45 9.14 8.30
C VAL A 151 -14.65 8.01 7.62
N VAL A 152 -13.32 8.13 7.58
CA VAL A 152 -12.44 7.07 7.04
C VAL A 152 -12.68 5.74 7.78
N ALA A 153 -12.62 5.76 9.10
CA ALA A 153 -12.80 4.56 9.91
C ALA A 153 -14.18 3.90 9.71
N ARG A 154 -15.23 4.70 9.58
CA ARG A 154 -16.57 4.22 9.26
C ARG A 154 -16.61 3.55 7.89
N TRP A 155 -16.07 4.20 6.86
CA TRP A 155 -16.09 3.64 5.52
C TRP A 155 -15.21 2.40 5.36
N LEU A 156 -14.10 2.31 6.06
CA LEU A 156 -13.31 1.07 6.11
C LEU A 156 -14.17 -0.09 6.62
N ARG A 157 -14.95 0.10 7.70
CA ARG A 157 -15.88 -0.95 8.20
C ARG A 157 -16.99 -1.30 7.22
N VAL A 158 -17.59 -0.28 6.57
CA VAL A 158 -18.66 -0.49 5.59
C VAL A 158 -18.15 -1.28 4.38
N LEU A 159 -16.97 -0.92 3.86
CA LEU A 159 -16.38 -1.59 2.70
C LEU A 159 -15.93 -3.02 3.02
N THR A 160 -15.38 -3.24 4.22
CA THR A 160 -15.06 -4.59 4.70
C THR A 160 -16.32 -5.47 4.74
N ALA A 161 -17.39 -5.00 5.38
CA ALA A 161 -18.66 -5.73 5.42
C ALA A 161 -19.25 -5.98 4.02
N GLN A 162 -19.04 -5.06 3.08
CA GLN A 162 -19.46 -5.29 1.69
C GLN A 162 -18.64 -6.40 1.01
N TYR A 163 -17.34 -6.53 1.32
CA TYR A 163 -16.50 -7.61 0.78
C TYR A 163 -16.96 -8.97 1.30
N ASP A 164 -17.26 -9.08 2.60
CA ASP A 164 -17.80 -10.29 3.23
C ASP A 164 -19.11 -10.73 2.53
N ASP A 165 -19.94 -9.76 2.12
CA ASP A 165 -21.18 -9.99 1.36
C ASP A 165 -20.96 -10.13 -0.17
N ARG A 166 -19.73 -10.17 -0.65
CA ARG A 166 -19.34 -10.16 -2.08
C ARG A 166 -19.88 -8.97 -2.86
N ARG A 167 -20.03 -7.83 -2.20
CA ARG A 167 -20.48 -6.55 -2.77
C ARG A 167 -19.35 -5.52 -2.80
N GLY A 168 -19.63 -4.33 -3.31
CA GLY A 168 -18.66 -3.23 -3.33
C GLY A 168 -17.63 -3.28 -4.46
N VAL A 169 -17.60 -4.33 -5.28
CA VAL A 169 -16.58 -4.55 -6.31
C VAL A 169 -17.06 -4.31 -7.74
N THR A 170 -18.37 -4.13 -7.95
CA THR A 170 -18.90 -3.82 -9.28
C THR A 170 -18.81 -2.33 -9.58
N LYS A 171 -18.74 -1.95 -10.86
CA LYS A 171 -18.74 -0.55 -11.29
C LYS A 171 -19.94 0.24 -10.73
N ARG A 172 -21.10 -0.40 -10.61
CA ARG A 172 -22.31 0.19 -10.03
C ARG A 172 -22.15 0.43 -8.53
N ASP A 173 -21.63 -0.55 -7.80
CA ASP A 173 -21.38 -0.44 -6.36
C ASP A 173 -20.35 0.64 -6.07
N MET A 174 -19.24 0.66 -6.82
CA MET A 174 -18.19 1.65 -6.66
C MET A 174 -18.72 3.07 -6.88
N ARG A 175 -19.50 3.29 -7.95
CA ARG A 175 -20.12 4.61 -8.19
C ARG A 175 -21.02 5.06 -7.05
N ARG A 176 -21.83 4.14 -6.51
CA ARG A 176 -22.70 4.43 -5.36
C ARG A 176 -21.89 4.75 -4.12
N ASN A 177 -20.87 3.95 -3.84
CA ASN A 177 -20.03 4.14 -2.66
C ASN A 177 -19.23 5.44 -2.77
N PHE A 178 -18.64 5.77 -3.92
CA PHE A 178 -17.93 7.04 -4.13
C PHE A 178 -18.84 8.26 -3.88
N ALA A 179 -20.05 8.23 -4.44
CA ALA A 179 -21.01 9.32 -4.19
C ALA A 179 -21.36 9.45 -2.70
N ALA A 180 -21.51 8.33 -1.99
CA ALA A 180 -21.81 8.34 -0.57
C ALA A 180 -20.59 8.76 0.28
N ILE A 181 -19.38 8.32 -0.06
CA ILE A 181 -18.13 8.77 0.57
C ILE A 181 -17.99 10.28 0.42
N ALA A 182 -18.14 10.81 -0.79
CA ALA A 182 -18.04 12.25 -1.05
C ALA A 182 -19.09 13.04 -0.26
N ALA A 183 -20.33 12.56 -0.19
CA ALA A 183 -21.38 13.19 0.60
C ALA A 183 -21.07 13.21 2.10
N ASP A 184 -20.52 12.14 2.64
CA ASP A 184 -20.14 12.04 4.05
C ASP A 184 -18.97 12.99 4.40
N PHE A 185 -17.97 13.12 3.53
CA PHE A 185 -16.91 14.11 3.74
C PHE A 185 -17.42 15.55 3.58
N ALA A 186 -18.34 15.81 2.63
CA ALA A 186 -18.98 17.13 2.48
C ALA A 186 -19.83 17.51 3.69
N ALA A 187 -20.33 16.55 4.45
CA ALA A 187 -21.09 16.79 5.68
C ALA A 187 -20.22 17.07 6.91
N VAL A 188 -18.90 16.87 6.83
CA VAL A 188 -17.99 17.22 7.93
C VAL A 188 -17.97 18.74 8.11
N PRO A 189 -18.27 19.27 9.32
CA PRO A 189 -18.20 20.70 9.57
C PRO A 189 -16.77 21.22 9.43
N VAL A 190 -16.58 22.20 8.55
CA VAL A 190 -15.27 22.80 8.26
C VAL A 190 -15.28 24.30 8.45
N HIS A 191 -14.13 24.85 8.82
CA HIS A 191 -13.84 26.27 8.81
C HIS A 191 -12.78 26.57 7.76
N TRP A 192 -13.20 27.09 6.62
CA TRP A 192 -12.28 27.40 5.53
C TRP A 192 -11.42 28.62 5.87
N CYS A 193 -10.12 28.42 5.85
CA CYS A 193 -9.10 29.46 6.02
C CYS A 193 -7.93 29.18 5.09
N PRO A 194 -7.11 30.19 4.76
CA PRO A 194 -5.91 29.97 3.98
C PRO A 194 -4.96 28.94 4.66
N ARG A 195 -4.59 27.90 3.94
CA ARG A 195 -3.63 26.87 4.38
C ARG A 195 -2.55 26.70 3.32
N VAL A 196 -1.36 26.31 3.75
CA VAL A 196 -0.29 25.92 2.84
C VAL A 196 -0.66 24.57 2.23
N LYS A 197 -0.65 24.50 0.89
CA LYS A 197 -0.90 23.27 0.16
C LYS A 197 0.42 22.61 -0.19
N VAL A 198 0.63 21.38 0.25
CA VAL A 198 1.88 20.65 0.08
C VAL A 198 1.63 19.40 -0.76
N GLY A 199 2.22 19.36 -1.95
CA GLY A 199 2.23 18.14 -2.81
C GLY A 199 3.35 17.20 -2.42
N VAL A 200 3.02 15.96 -2.04
CA VAL A 200 4.01 14.91 -1.77
C VAL A 200 4.29 14.14 -3.05
N VAL A 201 5.49 14.27 -3.57
CA VAL A 201 5.94 13.61 -4.81
C VAL A 201 7.15 12.73 -4.54
N GLY A 202 7.48 11.85 -5.46
CA GLY A 202 8.63 10.97 -5.38
C GLY A 202 8.31 9.53 -5.70
N GLU A 203 9.16 8.64 -5.20
CA GLU A 203 9.08 7.19 -5.39
C GLU A 203 7.86 6.62 -4.63
N ILE A 204 7.28 5.53 -5.14
CA ILE A 204 6.00 4.98 -4.65
C ILE A 204 6.06 4.60 -3.16
N TYR A 205 7.12 3.93 -2.72
CA TYR A 205 7.25 3.51 -1.32
C TYR A 205 7.35 4.72 -0.38
N VAL A 206 8.14 5.73 -0.76
CA VAL A 206 8.27 6.98 0.02
C VAL A 206 6.96 7.75 0.08
N LYS A 207 6.14 7.72 -0.95
CA LYS A 207 4.82 8.39 -0.93
C LYS A 207 3.82 7.74 0.00
N TYR A 208 3.78 6.40 0.06
CA TYR A 208 2.67 5.68 0.70
C TYR A 208 3.05 4.86 1.94
N ALA A 209 4.33 4.73 2.25
CA ALA A 209 4.80 4.00 3.42
C ALA A 209 5.35 4.94 4.50
N ALA A 210 4.69 4.97 5.65
CA ALA A 210 5.16 5.78 6.79
C ALA A 210 6.58 5.45 7.23
N LEU A 211 7.00 4.18 7.11
CA LEU A 211 8.38 3.76 7.34
C LEU A 211 9.36 4.44 6.37
N GLY A 212 8.95 4.64 5.10
CA GLY A 212 9.79 5.23 4.06
C GLY A 212 9.93 6.75 4.14
N ASN A 213 8.94 7.45 4.73
CA ASN A 213 8.88 8.90 4.80
C ASN A 213 8.80 9.47 6.23
N ASN A 214 9.01 8.62 7.25
CA ASN A 214 8.96 9.02 8.67
C ASN A 214 7.62 9.68 9.07
N GLY A 215 6.51 9.23 8.49
CA GLY A 215 5.18 9.77 8.80
C GLY A 215 4.93 11.17 8.27
N LEU A 216 5.49 11.52 7.11
CA LEU A 216 5.44 12.86 6.51
C LEU A 216 4.03 13.44 6.41
N GLU A 217 3.03 12.64 6.02
CA GLU A 217 1.63 13.12 5.95
C GLU A 217 1.12 13.56 7.33
N ALA A 218 1.39 12.77 8.37
CA ALA A 218 0.98 13.11 9.73
C ALA A 218 1.69 14.37 10.24
N PHE A 219 2.98 14.51 9.95
CA PHE A 219 3.76 15.71 10.27
C PHE A 219 3.17 16.96 9.61
N LEU A 220 2.96 16.93 8.29
CA LEU A 220 2.40 18.07 7.55
C LEU A 220 0.98 18.42 8.00
N ALA A 221 0.15 17.42 8.29
CA ALA A 221 -1.18 17.63 8.85
C ALA A 221 -1.11 18.29 10.24
N GLY A 222 -0.16 17.88 11.08
CA GLY A 222 0.10 18.49 12.39
C GLY A 222 0.52 19.95 12.29
N GLU A 223 1.27 20.32 11.23
CA GLU A 223 1.62 21.71 10.91
C GLU A 223 0.45 22.49 10.26
N GLY A 224 -0.73 21.90 10.13
CA GLY A 224 -1.91 22.51 9.56
C GLY A 224 -1.86 22.71 8.05
N CYS A 225 -1.03 21.96 7.34
CA CYS A 225 -0.97 22.00 5.87
C CYS A 225 -2.10 21.15 5.25
N GLU A 226 -2.58 21.58 4.07
CA GLU A 226 -3.37 20.70 3.20
C GLU A 226 -2.42 19.82 2.40
N VAL A 227 -2.49 18.51 2.66
CA VAL A 227 -1.57 17.54 2.03
C VAL A 227 -2.20 16.94 0.78
N ASN A 228 -1.48 16.96 -0.32
CA ASN A 228 -1.88 16.30 -1.55
C ASN A 228 -0.89 15.17 -1.89
N VAL A 229 -1.36 13.93 -1.73
CA VAL A 229 -0.66 12.73 -2.18
C VAL A 229 -1.40 12.20 -3.40
N PRO A 230 -0.78 12.11 -4.59
CA PRO A 230 -1.42 11.53 -5.76
C PRO A 230 -1.87 10.10 -5.49
N GLY A 231 -3.06 9.72 -5.95
CA GLY A 231 -3.60 8.38 -5.76
C GLY A 231 -2.70 7.28 -6.37
N LEU A 232 -2.68 6.12 -5.76
CA LEU A 232 -1.92 4.95 -6.20
C LEU A 232 -2.34 4.49 -7.60
N MET A 233 -3.64 4.61 -7.92
CA MET A 233 -4.18 4.29 -9.24
C MET A 233 -3.64 5.22 -10.33
N GLY A 234 -3.37 6.48 -10.01
CA GLY A 234 -2.70 7.42 -10.92
C GLY A 234 -1.30 6.94 -11.32
N PHE A 235 -0.57 6.35 -10.39
CA PHE A 235 0.73 5.73 -10.68
C PHE A 235 0.61 4.51 -11.60
N VAL A 236 -0.38 3.65 -11.37
CA VAL A 236 -0.65 2.48 -12.23
C VAL A 236 -1.01 2.93 -13.67
N GLN A 237 -1.84 3.96 -13.80
CA GLN A 237 -2.18 4.55 -15.11
C GLN A 237 -0.96 5.15 -15.81
N TYR A 238 -0.12 5.86 -15.09
CA TYR A 238 1.12 6.42 -15.63
C TYR A 238 2.06 5.33 -16.17
N LEU A 239 2.27 4.25 -15.42
CA LEU A 239 3.05 3.11 -15.90
C LEU A 239 2.46 2.48 -17.15
N SER A 240 1.13 2.32 -17.22
CA SER A 240 0.43 1.80 -18.39
C SER A 240 0.61 2.70 -19.60
N LEU A 241 0.49 4.01 -19.46
CA LEU A 241 0.65 4.99 -20.54
C LEU A 241 2.08 5.01 -21.08
N ILE A 242 3.11 4.93 -20.26
CA ILE A 242 4.51 4.86 -20.70
C ILE A 242 4.73 3.62 -21.55
N HIS A 243 4.21 2.47 -21.15
CA HIS A 243 4.36 1.22 -21.89
C HIS A 243 3.58 1.22 -23.21
N ILE A 244 2.47 1.93 -23.31
CA ILE A 244 1.65 2.04 -24.52
C ILE A 244 2.21 3.10 -25.47
N SER A 245 2.67 4.24 -24.94
CA SER A 245 3.07 5.40 -25.76
C SER A 245 4.52 5.37 -26.23
N GLU A 246 5.39 4.56 -25.64
CA GLU A 246 6.83 4.51 -25.94
C GLU A 246 7.37 3.22 -26.59
N PRO A 247 6.58 2.22 -27.03
CA PRO A 247 7.14 1.03 -27.64
C PRO A 247 7.84 1.31 -28.98
N THR A 248 7.54 2.42 -29.63
CA THR A 248 8.10 2.78 -30.95
C THR A 248 9.45 3.50 -30.87
N ARG A 249 9.80 4.12 -29.76
CA ARG A 249 11.11 4.81 -29.63
C ARG A 249 12.28 3.86 -29.36
N ARG A 250 12.03 2.64 -28.88
CA ARG A 250 13.08 1.64 -28.64
C ARG A 250 13.53 0.88 -29.90
N SER A 251 12.86 1.08 -31.04
CA SER A 251 13.19 0.40 -32.30
C SER A 251 14.26 1.12 -33.15
N TYR A 252 14.83 2.23 -32.67
CA TYR A 252 15.76 3.06 -33.43
C TYR A 252 17.10 3.34 -32.69
N ILE A 253 17.54 2.41 -31.83
CA ILE A 253 18.91 2.44 -31.31
C ILE A 253 19.58 1.11 -31.58
#